data_6b140bff7ed6a2b5bc917c9fbcf6c65f
#
_entry.id   6b140bff7ed6a2b5bc917c9fbcf6c65f
#
_cell.length_a   1.000
_cell.length_b   1.000
_cell.length_c   1.000
_cell.angle_alpha   90.00
_cell.angle_beta   90.00
_cell.angle_gamma   90.00
#
_symmetry.space_group_name_H-M   'P 1'
#
loop_
_entity.id
_entity.type
_entity.pdbx_description
1 polymer ?
#
loop_
_entity_poly.entity_id
_entity_poly.type
_entity_poly.pdbx_seq_one_letter_code
_entity_poly.pdbx_strand_id
1 'polypeptide(L)'
;MEKIAFIVNPVAGGGRTKNLIPMIDRKMEEKKVDYKIVLTKKPKEAITIAKQCLEEGYNKIVAVGGDGTVNEVALGILTYGKGTLGILPSGTGNDLARSLNIPQEPEKAVDFVLNGKEKNIDVGTVGDKFFFNIASIGFDSEVAKTNERIKKKFKSGLSYLVSLFITLLKFKDMKVEVEIDDYTINCEILLIAVGNGKYYGGGIKILPMADVEDGFFHVCLIKKISKLKLLLLLPTIVNGGHIKLKKYVHIFKAKKVKVTTDVDSYLNIDGEMNDLEKETLFSVANEKLRVLADI
;
A
#
# COMPACT_ATOMS: atom_id res chain seq x y z
N MET A 1 -13.81 1.53 -28.60
CA MET A 1 -12.34 1.34 -28.56
C MET A 1 -11.85 1.59 -27.14
N GLU A 2 -10.88 0.84 -26.71
CA GLU A 2 -10.26 1.06 -25.39
C GLU A 2 -9.43 2.34 -25.41
N LYS A 3 -9.60 3.19 -24.39
CA LYS A 3 -8.85 4.43 -24.24
C LYS A 3 -8.06 4.39 -22.94
N ILE A 4 -6.76 4.59 -23.03
CA ILE A 4 -5.85 4.47 -21.90
C ILE A 4 -5.22 5.82 -21.54
N ALA A 5 -5.32 6.24 -20.29
CA ALA A 5 -4.61 7.42 -19.79
C ALA A 5 -3.48 7.00 -18.86
N PHE A 6 -2.26 7.41 -19.13
CA PHE A 6 -1.08 7.21 -18.30
C PHE A 6 -0.84 8.47 -17.46
N ILE A 7 -0.94 8.33 -16.14
CA ILE A 7 -0.65 9.41 -15.19
C ILE A 7 0.74 9.17 -14.63
N VAL A 8 1.68 10.01 -15.05
CA VAL A 8 3.12 9.84 -14.77
C VAL A 8 3.55 10.80 -13.68
N ASN A 9 4.09 10.26 -12.59
CA ASN A 9 4.78 11.04 -11.58
C ASN A 9 6.26 11.19 -11.96
N PRO A 10 6.70 12.36 -12.46
CA PRO A 10 8.02 12.52 -13.06
C PRO A 10 9.18 12.44 -12.05
N VAL A 11 8.89 12.57 -10.74
CA VAL A 11 9.92 12.52 -9.69
C VAL A 11 9.99 11.16 -8.98
N ALA A 12 9.05 10.25 -9.28
CA ALA A 12 9.06 8.92 -8.72
C ALA A 12 10.29 8.11 -9.15
N GLY A 13 10.67 7.13 -8.32
CA GLY A 13 11.84 6.29 -8.59
C GLY A 13 13.16 7.07 -8.77
N GLY A 14 13.28 8.25 -8.16
CA GLY A 14 14.45 9.12 -8.34
C GLY A 14 14.51 9.77 -9.73
N GLY A 15 13.37 10.01 -10.37
CA GLY A 15 13.25 10.63 -11.69
C GLY A 15 13.29 9.64 -12.88
N ARG A 16 13.48 8.35 -12.61
CA ARG A 16 13.53 7.30 -13.65
C ARG A 16 12.22 7.14 -14.41
N THR A 17 11.10 7.52 -13.81
CA THR A 17 9.75 7.38 -14.38
C THR A 17 9.60 8.11 -15.71
N LYS A 18 10.26 9.27 -15.89
CA LYS A 18 10.26 10.00 -17.17
C LYS A 18 10.82 9.17 -18.33
N ASN A 19 11.80 8.32 -18.05
CA ASN A 19 12.46 7.49 -19.07
C ASN A 19 11.56 6.38 -19.60
N LEU A 20 10.39 6.15 -18.98
CA LEU A 20 9.40 5.19 -19.44
C LEU A 20 8.50 5.75 -20.55
N ILE A 21 8.38 7.08 -20.66
CA ILE A 21 7.49 7.74 -21.61
C ILE A 21 7.76 7.31 -23.05
N PRO A 22 8.99 7.35 -23.58
CA PRO A 22 9.25 6.93 -24.99
C PRO A 22 8.90 5.46 -25.23
N MET A 23 9.03 4.60 -24.24
CA MET A 23 8.66 3.19 -24.34
C MET A 23 7.13 3.03 -24.38
N ILE A 24 6.40 3.79 -23.55
CA ILE A 24 4.94 3.80 -23.54
C ILE A 24 4.44 4.27 -24.90
N ASP A 25 4.92 5.41 -25.41
CA ASP A 25 4.54 5.97 -26.70
C ASP A 25 4.72 4.94 -27.81
N ARG A 26 5.94 4.39 -27.95
CA ARG A 26 6.24 3.37 -28.95
C ARG A 26 5.25 2.19 -28.90
N LYS A 27 5.02 1.63 -27.72
CA LYS A 27 4.12 0.47 -27.56
C LYS A 27 2.66 0.78 -27.86
N MET A 28 2.18 1.96 -27.50
CA MET A 28 0.80 2.39 -27.78
C MET A 28 0.59 2.63 -29.28
N GLU A 29 1.56 3.26 -29.95
CA GLU A 29 1.55 3.49 -31.41
C GLU A 29 1.60 2.17 -32.19
N GLU A 30 2.50 1.25 -31.83
CA GLU A 30 2.59 -0.08 -32.45
C GLU A 30 1.26 -0.86 -32.35
N LYS A 31 0.56 -0.73 -31.22
CA LYS A 31 -0.74 -1.41 -30.98
C LYS A 31 -1.94 -0.61 -31.47
N LYS A 32 -1.76 0.63 -31.97
CA LYS A 32 -2.82 1.54 -32.43
C LYS A 32 -3.90 1.77 -31.38
N VAL A 33 -3.49 1.90 -30.11
CA VAL A 33 -4.37 2.20 -28.98
C VAL A 33 -4.56 3.71 -28.87
N ASP A 34 -5.79 4.15 -28.57
CA ASP A 34 -6.06 5.55 -28.23
C ASP A 34 -5.56 5.82 -26.80
N TYR A 35 -4.58 6.70 -26.66
CA TYR A 35 -3.96 6.97 -25.38
C TYR A 35 -3.58 8.44 -25.18
N LYS A 36 -3.37 8.80 -23.91
CA LYS A 36 -2.71 10.06 -23.52
C LYS A 36 -1.78 9.85 -22.33
N ILE A 37 -0.79 10.73 -22.22
CA ILE A 37 0.14 10.79 -21.11
C ILE A 37 -0.01 12.13 -20.42
N VAL A 38 -0.22 12.12 -19.10
CA VAL A 38 -0.36 13.32 -18.26
C VAL A 38 0.65 13.26 -17.14
N LEU A 39 1.46 14.32 -16.98
CA LEU A 39 2.44 14.39 -15.90
C LEU A 39 1.85 15.12 -14.70
N THR A 40 2.07 14.56 -13.49
CA THR A 40 1.77 15.28 -12.26
C THR A 40 2.82 16.36 -11.99
N LYS A 41 2.38 17.49 -11.42
CA LYS A 41 3.23 18.64 -11.06
C LYS A 41 3.39 18.80 -9.55
N LYS A 42 2.45 18.27 -8.77
CA LYS A 42 2.41 18.39 -7.32
C LYS A 42 1.79 17.14 -6.67
N PRO A 43 2.05 16.88 -5.39
CA PRO A 43 1.38 15.83 -4.63
C PRO A 43 -0.15 15.96 -4.67
N LYS A 44 -0.83 14.82 -4.66
CA LYS A 44 -2.30 14.66 -4.69
C LYS A 44 -2.98 15.12 -6.00
N GLU A 45 -2.21 15.53 -6.99
CA GLU A 45 -2.76 15.97 -8.29
C GLU A 45 -3.27 14.78 -9.12
N ALA A 46 -2.70 13.59 -8.97
CA ALA A 46 -3.10 12.41 -9.72
C ALA A 46 -4.57 12.01 -9.46
N ILE A 47 -5.14 12.32 -8.30
CA ILE A 47 -6.57 12.13 -7.99
C ILE A 47 -7.44 12.90 -8.98
N THR A 48 -7.16 14.19 -9.13
CA THR A 48 -7.94 15.09 -10.01
C THR A 48 -7.73 14.72 -11.48
N ILE A 49 -6.48 14.43 -11.87
CA ILE A 49 -6.15 14.02 -13.24
C ILE A 49 -6.87 12.72 -13.60
N ALA A 50 -6.92 11.74 -12.69
CA ALA A 50 -7.64 10.49 -12.92
C ALA A 50 -9.13 10.74 -13.21
N LYS A 51 -9.79 11.58 -12.41
CA LYS A 51 -11.19 11.95 -12.61
C LYS A 51 -11.41 12.64 -13.97
N GLN A 52 -10.57 13.61 -14.31
CA GLN A 52 -10.64 14.31 -15.60
C GLN A 52 -10.48 13.35 -16.80
N CYS A 53 -9.53 12.42 -16.70
CA CYS A 53 -9.36 11.39 -17.75
C CYS A 53 -10.61 10.51 -17.90
N LEU A 54 -11.25 10.13 -16.79
CA LEU A 54 -12.48 9.35 -16.82
C LEU A 54 -13.66 10.14 -17.42
N GLU A 55 -13.76 11.44 -17.12
CA GLU A 55 -14.74 12.37 -17.72
C GLU A 55 -14.54 12.51 -19.23
N GLU A 56 -13.30 12.53 -19.70
CA GLU A 56 -12.94 12.57 -21.14
C GLU A 56 -13.14 11.21 -21.85
N GLY A 57 -13.59 10.18 -21.12
CA GLY A 57 -13.93 8.87 -21.67
C GLY A 57 -12.78 7.87 -21.73
N TYR A 58 -11.65 8.15 -21.06
CA TYR A 58 -10.63 7.13 -20.83
C TYR A 58 -11.13 6.18 -19.75
N ASN A 59 -11.18 4.89 -20.02
CA ASN A 59 -11.72 3.88 -19.12
C ASN A 59 -10.66 3.08 -18.38
N LYS A 60 -9.42 3.10 -18.85
CA LYS A 60 -8.26 2.51 -18.19
C LYS A 60 -7.28 3.61 -17.79
N ILE A 61 -7.07 3.78 -16.49
CA ILE A 61 -6.19 4.82 -15.93
C ILE A 61 -4.97 4.14 -15.34
N VAL A 62 -3.81 4.43 -15.90
CA VAL A 62 -2.55 3.77 -15.54
C VAL A 62 -1.72 4.69 -14.66
N ALA A 63 -1.46 4.28 -13.42
CA ALA A 63 -0.53 4.94 -12.53
C ALA A 63 0.91 4.57 -12.89
N VAL A 64 1.70 5.55 -13.32
CA VAL A 64 3.14 5.36 -13.63
C VAL A 64 3.95 6.02 -12.52
N GLY A 65 4.34 5.23 -11.53
CA GLY A 65 4.97 5.75 -10.32
C GLY A 65 5.20 4.72 -9.23
N GLY A 66 5.37 5.18 -8.00
CA GLY A 66 5.40 4.37 -6.80
C GLY A 66 4.04 4.31 -6.11
N ASP A 67 4.02 3.69 -4.91
CA ASP A 67 2.79 3.41 -4.15
C ASP A 67 1.92 4.65 -3.92
N GLY A 68 2.50 5.81 -3.61
CA GLY A 68 1.72 7.05 -3.45
C GLY A 68 1.00 7.49 -4.73
N THR A 69 1.63 7.35 -5.91
CA THR A 69 0.97 7.66 -7.20
C THR A 69 -0.15 6.66 -7.49
N VAL A 70 0.09 5.39 -7.18
CA VAL A 70 -0.91 4.32 -7.32
C VAL A 70 -2.12 4.62 -6.45
N ASN A 71 -1.92 4.98 -5.18
CA ASN A 71 -2.99 5.34 -4.25
C ASN A 71 -3.79 6.54 -4.71
N GLU A 72 -3.12 7.60 -5.17
CA GLU A 72 -3.80 8.80 -5.70
C GLU A 72 -4.71 8.46 -6.90
N VAL A 73 -4.20 7.69 -7.85
CA VAL A 73 -4.98 7.26 -9.04
C VAL A 73 -6.13 6.34 -8.63
N ALA A 74 -5.86 5.37 -7.76
CA ALA A 74 -6.87 4.46 -7.23
C ALA A 74 -8.02 5.21 -6.54
N LEU A 75 -7.70 6.21 -5.70
CA LEU A 75 -8.67 7.06 -5.04
C LEU A 75 -9.47 7.89 -6.05
N GLY A 76 -8.83 8.39 -7.10
CA GLY A 76 -9.49 9.10 -8.19
C GLY A 76 -10.54 8.24 -8.90
N ILE A 77 -10.18 6.98 -9.24
CA ILE A 77 -11.07 6.00 -9.87
C ILE A 77 -12.22 5.62 -8.92
N LEU A 78 -11.90 5.27 -7.67
CA LEU A 78 -12.89 4.86 -6.68
C LEU A 78 -13.94 5.94 -6.44
N THR A 79 -13.50 7.18 -6.24
CA THR A 79 -14.39 8.31 -5.96
C THR A 79 -15.16 8.81 -7.20
N TYR A 80 -14.70 8.48 -8.40
CA TYR A 80 -15.45 8.70 -9.63
C TYR A 80 -16.53 7.62 -9.88
N GLY A 81 -16.30 6.41 -9.32
CA GLY A 81 -17.25 5.29 -9.35
C GLY A 81 -17.14 4.36 -10.55
N LYS A 82 -16.23 4.62 -11.50
CA LYS A 82 -15.98 3.74 -12.64
C LYS A 82 -14.55 3.91 -13.17
N GLY A 83 -14.08 2.94 -13.95
CA GLY A 83 -12.73 2.90 -14.54
C GLY A 83 -11.92 1.73 -14.00
N THR A 84 -10.81 1.42 -14.67
CA THR A 84 -9.91 0.33 -14.32
C THR A 84 -8.52 0.88 -14.03
N LEU A 85 -7.98 0.55 -12.86
CA LEU A 85 -6.60 0.89 -12.49
C LEU A 85 -5.62 -0.04 -13.19
N GLY A 86 -4.70 0.53 -13.97
CA GLY A 86 -3.45 -0.12 -14.37
C GLY A 86 -2.29 0.41 -13.53
N ILE A 87 -1.24 -0.38 -13.37
CA ILE A 87 -0.04 0.04 -12.63
C ILE A 87 1.20 -0.23 -13.48
N LEU A 88 2.02 0.80 -13.67
CA LEU A 88 3.39 0.70 -14.17
C LEU A 88 4.33 0.99 -12.98
N PRO A 89 4.82 -0.07 -12.30
CA PRO A 89 5.57 0.11 -11.05
C PRO A 89 6.94 0.70 -11.34
N SER A 90 7.23 1.87 -10.79
CA SER A 90 8.52 2.56 -10.95
C SER A 90 9.01 3.22 -9.66
N GLY A 91 8.36 2.92 -8.54
CA GLY A 91 8.76 3.32 -7.19
C GLY A 91 9.81 2.39 -6.59
N THR A 92 10.08 2.61 -5.29
CA THR A 92 10.99 1.75 -4.50
C THR A 92 10.25 0.56 -3.90
N GLY A 93 8.99 0.75 -3.48
CA GLY A 93 8.18 -0.29 -2.83
C GLY A 93 7.40 -1.11 -3.85
N ASN A 94 6.46 -0.48 -4.52
CA ASN A 94 5.53 -1.09 -5.46
C ASN A 94 4.73 -2.23 -4.82
N ASP A 95 4.30 -2.03 -3.58
CA ASP A 95 3.76 -3.07 -2.71
C ASP A 95 2.39 -3.59 -3.20
N LEU A 96 1.51 -2.68 -3.64
CA LEU A 96 0.23 -3.09 -4.24
C LEU A 96 0.46 -3.83 -5.58
N ALA A 97 1.36 -3.35 -6.42
CA ALA A 97 1.70 -4.03 -7.67
C ALA A 97 2.22 -5.46 -7.43
N ARG A 98 3.03 -5.66 -6.38
CA ARG A 98 3.48 -7.01 -5.96
C ARG A 98 2.32 -7.88 -5.49
N SER A 99 1.38 -7.31 -4.71
CA SER A 99 0.20 -8.02 -4.21
C SER A 99 -0.72 -8.45 -5.35
N LEU A 100 -0.78 -7.68 -6.44
CA LEU A 100 -1.55 -7.96 -7.65
C LEU A 100 -0.78 -8.79 -8.70
N ASN A 101 0.42 -9.28 -8.40
CA ASN A 101 1.31 -10.02 -9.30
C ASN A 101 1.64 -9.27 -10.61
N ILE A 102 1.65 -7.94 -10.57
CA ILE A 102 2.01 -7.11 -11.73
C ILE A 102 3.52 -7.20 -11.98
N PRO A 103 3.95 -7.42 -13.23
CA PRO A 103 5.38 -7.46 -13.56
C PRO A 103 6.12 -6.20 -13.14
N GLN A 104 7.28 -6.36 -12.49
CA GLN A 104 8.10 -5.23 -12.03
C GLN A 104 9.02 -4.69 -13.16
N GLU A 105 9.21 -5.45 -14.21
CA GLU A 105 9.97 -5.04 -15.38
C GLU A 105 9.10 -4.15 -16.27
N PRO A 106 9.56 -2.93 -16.62
CA PRO A 106 8.73 -1.94 -17.30
C PRO A 106 8.08 -2.42 -18.60
N GLU A 107 8.83 -3.08 -19.49
CA GLU A 107 8.27 -3.55 -20.76
C GLU A 107 7.16 -4.57 -20.58
N LYS A 108 7.36 -5.53 -19.66
CA LYS A 108 6.34 -6.53 -19.32
C LYS A 108 5.13 -5.89 -18.63
N ALA A 109 5.36 -4.86 -17.82
CA ALA A 109 4.27 -4.14 -17.17
C ALA A 109 3.39 -3.38 -18.19
N VAL A 110 3.98 -2.79 -19.24
CA VAL A 110 3.19 -2.17 -20.33
C VAL A 110 2.40 -3.22 -21.10
N ASP A 111 3.01 -4.36 -21.42
CA ASP A 111 2.31 -5.47 -22.07
C ASP A 111 1.18 -6.01 -21.20
N PHE A 112 1.37 -6.02 -19.88
CA PHE A 112 0.34 -6.38 -18.91
C PHE A 112 -0.80 -5.36 -18.85
N VAL A 113 -0.53 -4.06 -18.98
CA VAL A 113 -1.56 -3.02 -19.08
C VAL A 113 -2.45 -3.24 -20.30
N LEU A 114 -1.89 -3.72 -21.41
CA LEU A 114 -2.64 -3.98 -22.65
C LEU A 114 -3.47 -5.28 -22.59
N ASN A 115 -2.97 -6.32 -21.95
CA ASN A 115 -3.50 -7.69 -22.07
C ASN A 115 -3.97 -8.28 -20.73
N GLY A 116 -3.71 -7.60 -19.61
CA GLY A 116 -4.06 -8.09 -18.27
C GLY A 116 -5.56 -8.20 -18.05
N LYS A 117 -5.95 -9.10 -17.13
CA LYS A 117 -7.36 -9.30 -16.78
C LYS A 117 -7.83 -8.26 -15.77
N GLU A 118 -9.06 -7.82 -15.94
CA GLU A 118 -9.71 -6.98 -14.94
C GLU A 118 -10.22 -7.81 -13.77
N LYS A 119 -9.97 -7.34 -12.57
CA LYS A 119 -10.39 -7.92 -11.30
C LYS A 119 -10.97 -6.83 -10.41
N ASN A 120 -11.86 -7.21 -9.50
CA ASN A 120 -12.39 -6.30 -8.50
C ASN A 120 -11.78 -6.64 -7.14
N ILE A 121 -10.91 -5.78 -6.65
CA ILE A 121 -10.30 -5.95 -5.34
C ILE A 121 -11.11 -5.25 -4.24
N ASP A 122 -11.01 -5.79 -3.04
CA ASP A 122 -11.59 -5.18 -1.86
C ASP A 122 -10.88 -3.86 -1.52
N VAL A 123 -11.62 -2.96 -0.88
CA VAL A 123 -11.12 -1.67 -0.43
C VAL A 123 -11.33 -1.58 1.07
N GLY A 124 -10.33 -1.09 1.77
CA GLY A 124 -10.44 -0.82 3.20
C GLY A 124 -10.81 0.62 3.50
N THR A 125 -11.49 0.81 4.61
CA THR A 125 -11.75 2.14 5.19
C THR A 125 -11.20 2.23 6.60
N VAL A 126 -10.70 3.40 6.96
CA VAL A 126 -10.35 3.78 8.32
C VAL A 126 -10.69 5.25 8.53
N GLY A 127 -11.65 5.54 9.41
CA GLY A 127 -12.26 6.85 9.48
C GLY A 127 -12.91 7.22 8.13
N ASP A 128 -12.55 8.39 7.61
CA ASP A 128 -13.00 8.91 6.30
C ASP A 128 -12.06 8.54 5.14
N LYS A 129 -11.03 7.72 5.39
CA LYS A 129 -9.98 7.38 4.42
C LYS A 129 -10.15 5.98 3.88
N PHE A 130 -9.77 5.82 2.61
CA PHE A 130 -9.64 4.52 1.96
C PHE A 130 -8.20 4.03 1.99
N PHE A 131 -8.02 2.71 2.02
CA PHE A 131 -6.75 2.07 1.75
C PHE A 131 -6.94 0.85 0.85
N PHE A 132 -5.95 0.57 0.03
CA PHE A 132 -6.02 -0.47 -0.99
C PHE A 132 -5.11 -1.66 -0.68
N ASN A 133 -4.12 -1.42 0.15
CA ASN A 133 -3.09 -2.41 0.46
C ASN A 133 -3.07 -2.74 1.97
N ILE A 134 -2.40 -1.95 2.80
CA ILE A 134 -2.25 -2.25 4.24
C ILE A 134 -2.29 -0.97 5.08
N ALA A 135 -3.07 -1.01 6.16
CA ALA A 135 -2.98 -0.04 7.23
C ALA A 135 -2.37 -0.70 8.49
N SER A 136 -1.61 0.06 9.28
CA SER A 136 -0.90 -0.50 10.43
C SER A 136 -0.71 0.49 11.56
N ILE A 137 -0.58 -0.04 12.78
CA ILE A 137 -0.36 0.70 14.02
C ILE A 137 0.79 0.03 14.77
N GLY A 138 1.69 0.82 15.36
CA GLY A 138 2.73 0.35 16.24
C GLY A 138 4.15 0.61 15.74
N PHE A 139 5.03 -0.35 15.94
CA PHE A 139 6.47 -0.19 15.69
C PHE A 139 6.82 0.23 14.27
N ASP A 140 6.17 -0.33 13.28
CA ASP A 140 6.42 -0.05 11.87
C ASP A 140 5.98 1.38 11.49
N SER A 141 4.86 1.88 12.03
CA SER A 141 4.39 3.25 11.86
C SER A 141 5.37 4.26 12.50
N GLU A 142 5.89 3.94 13.67
CA GLU A 142 6.92 4.74 14.34
C GLU A 142 8.25 4.74 13.55
N VAL A 143 8.64 3.61 12.95
CA VAL A 143 9.80 3.54 12.05
C VAL A 143 9.59 4.42 10.83
N ALA A 144 8.43 4.35 10.20
CA ALA A 144 8.10 5.16 9.03
C ALA A 144 8.12 6.65 9.36
N LYS A 145 7.53 7.05 10.50
CA LYS A 145 7.56 8.46 10.97
C LYS A 145 8.96 8.96 11.29
N THR A 146 9.77 8.11 11.94
CA THR A 146 11.19 8.42 12.20
C THR A 146 11.96 8.59 10.90
N ASN A 147 11.70 7.73 9.91
CA ASN A 147 12.34 7.80 8.60
C ASN A 147 11.98 9.07 7.82
N GLU A 148 10.75 9.56 7.88
CA GLU A 148 10.38 10.86 7.32
C GLU A 148 11.22 12.01 7.90
N ARG A 149 11.45 11.99 9.22
CA ARG A 149 12.26 13.00 9.91
C ARG A 149 13.75 12.91 9.53
N ILE A 150 14.27 11.68 9.41
CA ILE A 150 15.69 11.44 9.07
C ILE A 150 15.95 11.78 7.60
N LYS A 151 15.08 11.40 6.66
CA LYS A 151 15.21 11.71 5.23
C LYS A 151 15.29 13.20 4.94
N LYS A 152 14.65 14.04 5.75
CA LYS A 152 14.77 15.50 5.65
C LYS A 152 16.19 15.99 5.92
N LYS A 153 16.97 15.28 6.74
CA LYS A 153 18.33 15.64 7.15
C LYS A 153 19.42 14.86 6.40
N PHE A 154 19.14 13.62 6.03
CA PHE A 154 20.09 12.68 5.42
C PHE A 154 19.45 11.96 4.22
N LYS A 155 19.83 12.36 3.01
CA LYS A 155 19.39 11.72 1.76
C LYS A 155 20.22 10.45 1.45
N SER A 156 20.27 9.47 2.35
CA SER A 156 21.00 8.22 2.10
C SER A 156 20.07 7.01 2.08
N GLY A 157 20.43 5.98 1.32
CA GLY A 157 19.69 4.71 1.29
C GLY A 157 19.69 3.98 2.65
N LEU A 158 20.55 4.39 3.59
CA LEU A 158 20.63 3.84 4.94
C LEU A 158 19.64 4.47 5.92
N SER A 159 18.89 5.51 5.51
CA SER A 159 17.97 6.25 6.40
C SER A 159 16.94 5.32 7.05
N TYR A 160 16.45 4.32 6.34
CA TYR A 160 15.47 3.37 6.87
C TYR A 160 16.06 2.47 7.96
N LEU A 161 17.27 1.93 7.76
CA LEU A 161 17.95 1.13 8.78
C LEU A 161 18.26 1.94 10.03
N VAL A 162 18.72 3.18 9.86
CA VAL A 162 18.96 4.09 10.99
C VAL A 162 17.66 4.35 11.75
N SER A 163 16.56 4.57 11.03
CA SER A 163 15.23 4.79 11.64
C SER A 163 14.76 3.57 12.41
N LEU A 164 14.95 2.38 11.85
CA LEU A 164 14.63 1.12 12.50
C LEU A 164 15.38 0.97 13.85
N PHE A 165 16.70 1.22 13.86
CA PHE A 165 17.49 1.13 15.09
C PHE A 165 17.10 2.19 16.12
N ILE A 166 16.89 3.44 15.70
CA ILE A 166 16.45 4.51 16.60
C ILE A 166 15.10 4.16 17.22
N THR A 167 14.16 3.74 16.39
CA THR A 167 12.82 3.36 16.86
C THR A 167 12.90 2.14 17.77
N LEU A 168 13.68 1.13 17.43
CA LEU A 168 13.87 -0.06 18.26
C LEU A 168 14.34 0.29 19.68
N LEU A 169 15.25 1.27 19.82
CA LEU A 169 15.74 1.70 21.14
C LEU A 169 14.67 2.44 21.94
N LYS A 170 13.84 3.24 21.29
CA LYS A 170 12.88 4.16 21.92
C LYS A 170 11.48 3.58 22.07
N PHE A 171 11.08 2.65 21.20
CA PHE A 171 9.73 2.11 21.16
C PHE A 171 9.35 1.42 22.47
N LYS A 172 8.15 1.73 22.93
CA LYS A 172 7.50 1.07 24.05
C LYS A 172 6.30 0.30 23.50
N ASP A 173 6.14 -0.93 23.96
CA ASP A 173 4.98 -1.74 23.59
C ASP A 173 3.68 -1.01 23.94
N MET A 174 2.68 -1.13 23.08
CA MET A 174 1.40 -0.48 23.20
C MET A 174 0.40 -1.43 23.86
N LYS A 175 -0.29 -0.96 24.90
CA LYS A 175 -1.47 -1.65 25.43
C LYS A 175 -2.65 -1.30 24.56
N VAL A 176 -3.31 -2.32 24.04
CA VAL A 176 -4.46 -2.18 23.15
C VAL A 176 -5.56 -3.15 23.55
N GLU A 177 -6.79 -2.72 23.30
CA GLU A 177 -7.93 -3.60 23.13
C GLU A 177 -8.21 -3.69 21.63
N VAL A 178 -8.27 -4.91 21.11
CA VAL A 178 -8.53 -5.17 19.69
C VAL A 178 -9.79 -6.01 19.59
N GLU A 179 -10.82 -5.44 18.98
CA GLU A 179 -12.04 -6.14 18.59
C GLU A 179 -11.89 -6.60 17.13
N ILE A 180 -12.01 -7.90 16.88
CA ILE A 180 -11.88 -8.52 15.55
C ILE A 180 -13.18 -9.26 15.28
N ASP A 181 -14.08 -8.66 14.49
CA ASP A 181 -15.49 -9.07 14.38
C ASP A 181 -16.10 -9.30 15.78
N ASP A 182 -16.37 -10.55 16.18
CA ASP A 182 -16.99 -10.91 17.47
C ASP A 182 -15.98 -11.23 18.59
N TYR A 183 -14.67 -11.08 18.34
CA TYR A 183 -13.63 -11.43 19.32
C TYR A 183 -12.95 -10.20 19.87
N THR A 184 -12.75 -10.14 21.20
CA THR A 184 -12.00 -9.08 21.87
C THR A 184 -10.71 -9.62 22.48
N ILE A 185 -9.61 -8.94 22.25
CA ILE A 185 -8.29 -9.30 22.74
C ILE A 185 -7.67 -8.09 23.43
N ASN A 186 -7.33 -8.24 24.73
CA ASN A 186 -6.56 -7.24 25.48
C ASN A 186 -5.11 -7.70 25.58
N CYS A 187 -4.17 -6.96 25.01
CA CYS A 187 -2.75 -7.34 25.02
C CYS A 187 -1.81 -6.15 24.82
N GLU A 188 -0.53 -6.40 25.08
CA GLU A 188 0.55 -5.51 24.64
C GLU A 188 1.04 -5.97 23.25
N ILE A 189 1.06 -5.03 22.30
CA ILE A 189 1.48 -5.30 20.90
C ILE A 189 2.80 -4.60 20.56
N LEU A 190 3.53 -5.23 19.66
CA LEU A 190 4.59 -4.60 18.90
C LEU A 190 3.97 -3.83 17.70
N LEU A 191 3.09 -4.50 16.95
CA LEU A 191 2.34 -3.92 15.85
C LEU A 191 1.06 -4.71 15.56
N ILE A 192 0.12 -4.03 14.91
CA ILE A 192 -1.01 -4.63 14.22
C ILE A 192 -1.05 -4.12 12.79
N ALA A 193 -1.12 -5.04 11.82
CA ALA A 193 -1.32 -4.73 10.40
C ALA A 193 -2.65 -5.31 9.95
N VAL A 194 -3.48 -4.46 9.34
CA VAL A 194 -4.80 -4.80 8.78
C VAL A 194 -4.71 -4.56 7.29
N GLY A 195 -4.90 -5.60 6.50
CA GLY A 195 -4.63 -5.43 5.08
C GLY A 195 -5.38 -6.35 4.16
N ASN A 196 -5.43 -5.88 2.94
CA ASN A 196 -5.95 -6.51 1.76
C ASN A 196 -4.81 -7.14 0.95
N GLY A 197 -3.68 -6.44 0.85
CA GLY A 197 -2.48 -6.91 0.16
C GLY A 197 -1.49 -7.64 1.06
N LYS A 198 -0.51 -8.29 0.41
CA LYS A 198 0.50 -9.14 1.08
C LYS A 198 1.71 -8.36 1.58
N TYR A 199 2.04 -7.24 0.93
CA TYR A 199 3.31 -6.54 1.07
C TYR A 199 3.10 -5.10 1.53
N TYR A 200 4.04 -4.57 2.32
CA TYR A 200 4.16 -3.15 2.64
C TYR A 200 5.62 -2.78 2.87
N GLY A 201 5.91 -1.49 3.03
CA GLY A 201 7.23 -1.00 3.41
C GLY A 201 8.36 -1.34 2.44
N GLY A 202 8.03 -1.58 1.16
CA GLY A 202 8.99 -1.88 0.11
C GLY A 202 9.32 -3.36 -0.06
N GLY A 203 8.30 -4.22 0.05
CA GLY A 203 8.39 -5.66 -0.19
C GLY A 203 8.45 -6.53 1.06
N ILE A 204 8.13 -5.98 2.24
CA ILE A 204 7.99 -6.77 3.47
C ILE A 204 6.68 -7.55 3.40
N LYS A 205 6.74 -8.87 3.43
CA LYS A 205 5.61 -9.77 3.28
C LYS A 205 4.90 -10.00 4.63
N ILE A 206 4.25 -8.96 5.16
CA ILE A 206 3.63 -8.99 6.50
C ILE A 206 2.35 -9.85 6.55
N LEU A 207 1.60 -9.93 5.46
CA LEU A 207 0.37 -10.72 5.33
C LEU A 207 0.48 -11.72 4.19
N PRO A 208 1.32 -12.77 4.31
CA PRO A 208 1.63 -13.68 3.19
C PRO A 208 0.42 -14.44 2.65
N MET A 209 -0.65 -14.55 3.42
CA MET A 209 -1.88 -15.23 3.05
C MET A 209 -3.03 -14.29 2.65
N ALA A 210 -2.76 -12.98 2.55
CA ALA A 210 -3.77 -12.03 2.14
C ALA A 210 -4.27 -12.32 0.71
N ASP A 211 -5.58 -12.17 0.55
CA ASP A 211 -6.29 -12.29 -0.71
C ASP A 211 -7.11 -11.03 -0.92
N VAL A 212 -6.85 -10.34 -2.01
CA VAL A 212 -7.45 -9.01 -2.28
C VAL A 212 -8.90 -9.09 -2.79
N GLU A 213 -9.44 -10.28 -3.05
CA GLU A 213 -10.79 -10.49 -3.63
C GLU A 213 -11.77 -11.18 -2.68
N ASP A 214 -11.33 -11.65 -1.50
CA ASP A 214 -12.10 -12.59 -0.67
C ASP A 214 -13.14 -11.93 0.26
N GLY A 215 -13.24 -10.61 0.25
CA GLY A 215 -14.21 -9.83 1.04
C GLY A 215 -13.83 -9.68 2.51
N PHE A 216 -12.56 -9.92 2.86
CA PHE A 216 -12.06 -9.82 4.24
C PHE A 216 -10.71 -9.12 4.30
N PHE A 217 -10.41 -8.55 5.44
CA PHE A 217 -9.03 -8.24 5.80
C PHE A 217 -8.31 -9.46 6.36
N HIS A 218 -7.03 -9.52 6.09
CA HIS A 218 -6.10 -10.32 6.85
C HIS A 218 -5.43 -9.43 7.90
N VAL A 219 -5.38 -9.91 9.13
CA VAL A 219 -4.88 -9.15 10.27
C VAL A 219 -3.67 -9.87 10.87
N CYS A 220 -2.54 -9.19 10.91
CA CYS A 220 -1.35 -9.67 11.61
C CYS A 220 -1.17 -8.89 12.90
N LEU A 221 -1.41 -9.53 14.04
CA LEU A 221 -1.16 -8.98 15.36
C LEU A 221 0.13 -9.61 15.90
N ILE A 222 1.15 -8.78 16.11
CA ILE A 222 2.41 -9.20 16.73
C ILE A 222 2.40 -8.67 18.15
N LYS A 223 2.33 -9.61 19.11
CA LYS A 223 2.41 -9.31 20.53
C LYS A 223 3.81 -8.81 20.92
N LYS A 224 3.89 -8.20 22.08
CA LYS A 224 5.15 -7.79 22.70
C LYS A 224 6.23 -8.85 22.58
N ILE A 225 7.40 -8.42 22.10
CA ILE A 225 8.60 -9.24 21.97
C ILE A 225 9.82 -8.45 22.45
N SER A 226 10.80 -9.11 23.06
CA SER A 226 12.02 -8.42 23.48
C SER A 226 12.79 -7.87 22.26
N LYS A 227 13.40 -6.69 22.42
CA LYS A 227 14.15 -6.00 21.36
C LYS A 227 15.21 -6.88 20.70
N LEU A 228 15.93 -7.69 21.51
CA LEU A 228 16.94 -8.62 20.97
C LEU A 228 16.30 -9.71 20.10
N LYS A 229 15.16 -10.29 20.54
CA LYS A 229 14.43 -11.27 19.73
C LYS A 229 13.87 -10.63 18.45
N LEU A 230 13.37 -9.40 18.53
CA LEU A 230 12.88 -8.69 17.35
C LEU A 230 13.99 -8.57 16.28
N LEU A 231 15.18 -8.16 16.67
CA LEU A 231 16.33 -8.10 15.73
C LEU A 231 16.62 -9.45 15.05
N LEU A 232 16.58 -10.54 15.80
CA LEU A 232 16.80 -11.89 15.27
C LEU A 232 15.68 -12.36 14.33
N LEU A 233 14.46 -11.84 14.51
CA LEU A 233 13.28 -12.25 13.77
C LEU A 233 12.95 -11.34 12.57
N LEU A 234 13.56 -10.15 12.48
CA LEU A 234 13.36 -9.22 11.37
C LEU A 234 13.48 -9.89 9.98
N PRO A 235 14.49 -10.74 9.71
CA PRO A 235 14.57 -11.41 8.42
C PRO A 235 13.37 -12.31 8.12
N THR A 236 12.76 -12.90 9.15
CA THR A 236 11.57 -13.76 8.97
C THR A 236 10.33 -12.93 8.63
N ILE A 237 10.24 -11.70 9.14
CA ILE A 237 9.14 -10.77 8.82
C ILE A 237 9.22 -10.37 7.36
N VAL A 238 10.41 -10.04 6.85
CA VAL A 238 10.61 -9.67 5.44
C VAL A 238 10.11 -10.75 4.49
N ASN A 239 10.37 -12.02 4.81
CA ASN A 239 10.05 -13.16 3.93
C ASN A 239 8.69 -13.81 4.24
N GLY A 240 7.91 -13.27 5.19
CA GLY A 240 6.63 -13.84 5.60
C GLY A 240 6.73 -15.06 6.52
N GLY A 241 7.94 -15.46 6.95
CA GLY A 241 8.17 -16.62 7.82
C GLY A 241 7.74 -16.41 9.27
N HIS A 242 7.52 -15.15 9.68
CA HIS A 242 7.08 -14.77 11.03
C HIS A 242 5.75 -15.41 11.44
N ILE A 243 4.87 -15.75 10.50
CA ILE A 243 3.58 -16.43 10.79
C ILE A 243 3.75 -17.78 11.48
N LYS A 244 4.94 -18.39 11.40
CA LYS A 244 5.26 -19.64 12.10
C LYS A 244 5.50 -19.44 13.59
N LEU A 245 5.71 -18.20 14.03
CA LEU A 245 6.02 -17.83 15.39
C LEU A 245 4.73 -17.65 16.23
N LYS A 246 3.89 -18.67 16.29
CA LYS A 246 2.53 -18.66 16.87
C LYS A 246 2.45 -18.15 18.33
N LYS A 247 3.58 -18.13 19.05
CA LYS A 247 3.66 -17.56 20.40
C LYS A 247 3.50 -16.04 20.41
N TYR A 248 3.96 -15.37 19.33
CA TYR A 248 4.01 -13.91 19.24
C TYR A 248 3.12 -13.35 18.13
N VAL A 249 2.92 -14.12 17.07
CA VAL A 249 2.22 -13.69 15.85
C VAL A 249 0.88 -14.42 15.76
N HIS A 250 -0.18 -13.64 15.70
CA HIS A 250 -1.54 -14.11 15.53
C HIS A 250 -2.10 -13.56 14.24
N ILE A 251 -2.65 -14.44 13.41
CA ILE A 251 -3.26 -14.09 12.13
C ILE A 251 -4.75 -14.32 12.25
N PHE A 252 -5.52 -13.31 11.81
CA PHE A 252 -6.98 -13.38 11.77
C PHE A 252 -7.46 -13.00 10.38
N LYS A 253 -8.72 -13.33 10.09
CA LYS A 253 -9.48 -12.90 8.94
C LYS A 253 -10.75 -12.24 9.45
N ALA A 254 -11.04 -11.01 9.05
CA ALA A 254 -12.12 -10.21 9.60
C ALA A 254 -12.66 -9.20 8.59
N LYS A 255 -13.91 -8.78 8.77
CA LYS A 255 -14.51 -7.65 8.03
C LYS A 255 -14.37 -6.33 8.75
N LYS A 256 -14.29 -6.39 10.08
CA LYS A 256 -14.14 -5.22 10.94
C LYS A 256 -13.07 -5.47 11.98
N VAL A 257 -12.23 -4.47 12.20
CA VAL A 257 -11.21 -4.48 13.24
C VAL A 257 -11.26 -3.13 13.94
N LYS A 258 -11.50 -3.14 15.25
CA LYS A 258 -11.44 -1.91 16.06
C LYS A 258 -10.25 -2.01 17.01
N VAL A 259 -9.44 -0.99 17.05
CA VAL A 259 -8.30 -0.87 17.95
C VAL A 259 -8.53 0.30 18.88
N THR A 260 -8.52 0.03 20.19
CA THR A 260 -8.64 1.06 21.23
C THR A 260 -7.33 1.12 22.02
N THR A 261 -6.79 2.32 22.19
CA THR A 261 -5.56 2.58 22.95
C THR A 261 -5.54 4.00 23.50
N ASP A 262 -4.92 4.19 24.66
CA ASP A 262 -4.63 5.52 25.23
C ASP A 262 -3.20 5.99 24.91
N VAL A 263 -2.47 5.26 24.07
CA VAL A 263 -1.09 5.59 23.69
C VAL A 263 -1.06 6.48 22.46
N ASP A 264 -0.47 7.65 22.58
CA ASP A 264 -0.20 8.51 21.43
C ASP A 264 0.80 7.82 20.48
N SER A 265 0.38 7.60 19.25
CA SER A 265 1.18 6.92 18.22
C SER A 265 0.70 7.34 16.82
N TYR A 266 1.13 6.61 15.81
CA TYR A 266 0.81 6.87 14.42
C TYR A 266 0.07 5.72 13.77
N LEU A 267 -0.85 6.08 12.88
CA LEU A 267 -1.52 5.18 11.95
C LEU A 267 -0.88 5.34 10.57
N ASN A 268 -0.34 4.27 10.06
CA ASN A 268 0.14 4.18 8.68
C ASN A 268 -0.99 3.68 7.78
N ILE A 269 -1.33 4.42 6.75
CA ILE A 269 -2.35 4.05 5.75
C ILE A 269 -1.66 4.04 4.39
N ASP A 270 -1.39 2.86 3.83
CA ASP A 270 -0.70 2.69 2.53
C ASP A 270 0.58 3.54 2.37
N GLY A 271 1.32 3.75 3.47
CA GLY A 271 2.54 4.56 3.49
C GLY A 271 2.34 6.03 3.90
N GLU A 272 1.11 6.51 4.07
CA GLU A 272 0.83 7.84 4.61
C GLU A 272 0.68 7.81 6.13
N MET A 273 1.43 8.68 6.82
CA MET A 273 1.40 8.79 8.28
C MET A 273 0.30 9.73 8.76
N ASN A 274 -0.54 9.22 9.65
CA ASN A 274 -1.62 9.94 10.30
C ASN A 274 -1.45 9.82 11.82
N ASP A 275 -2.03 10.74 12.57
CA ASP A 275 -2.12 10.59 14.02
C ASP A 275 -3.11 9.47 14.36
N LEU A 276 -2.78 8.66 15.35
CA LEU A 276 -3.64 7.57 15.80
C LEU A 276 -4.73 8.12 16.72
N GLU A 277 -5.97 7.81 16.38
CA GLU A 277 -7.11 8.13 17.25
C GLU A 277 -7.22 7.11 18.38
N LYS A 278 -7.83 7.51 19.52
CA LYS A 278 -8.07 6.64 20.67
C LYS A 278 -8.83 5.36 20.28
N GLU A 279 -9.80 5.50 19.40
CA GLU A 279 -10.55 4.40 18.82
C GLU A 279 -10.41 4.47 17.28
N THR A 280 -9.83 3.44 16.71
CA THR A 280 -9.59 3.34 15.27
C THR A 280 -10.33 2.13 14.71
N LEU A 281 -11.30 2.37 13.82
CA LEU A 281 -12.10 1.33 13.19
C LEU A 281 -11.67 1.13 11.74
N PHE A 282 -11.27 -0.10 11.41
CA PHE A 282 -11.05 -0.56 10.05
C PHE A 282 -12.25 -1.37 9.59
N SER A 283 -12.74 -1.13 8.38
CA SER A 283 -13.86 -1.86 7.81
C SER A 283 -13.62 -2.13 6.32
N VAL A 284 -14.04 -3.31 5.84
CA VAL A 284 -14.10 -3.58 4.41
C VAL A 284 -15.22 -2.71 3.82
N ALA A 285 -14.89 -1.90 2.82
CA ALA A 285 -15.85 -1.03 2.14
C ALA A 285 -16.84 -1.86 1.30
N ASN A 286 -18.00 -1.28 1.01
CA ASN A 286 -18.94 -1.86 0.04
C ASN A 286 -18.43 -1.70 -1.39
N GLU A 287 -17.70 -0.63 -1.65
CA GLU A 287 -17.09 -0.33 -2.94
C GLU A 287 -15.92 -1.26 -3.19
N LYS A 288 -15.76 -1.66 -4.45
CA LYS A 288 -14.59 -2.40 -4.92
C LYS A 288 -13.84 -1.57 -5.95
N LEU A 289 -12.53 -1.73 -5.98
CA LEU A 289 -11.69 -1.10 -6.99
C LEU A 289 -11.43 -2.09 -8.12
N ARG A 290 -11.77 -1.71 -9.37
CA ARG A 290 -11.41 -2.49 -10.53
C ARG A 290 -9.95 -2.23 -10.90
N VAL A 291 -9.18 -3.30 -11.04
CA VAL A 291 -7.74 -3.25 -11.33
C VAL A 291 -7.36 -4.26 -12.40
N LEU A 292 -6.23 -4.06 -13.04
CA LEU A 292 -5.56 -5.11 -13.81
C LEU A 292 -4.72 -5.95 -12.85
N ALA A 293 -4.95 -7.27 -12.82
CA ALA A 293 -4.25 -8.18 -11.91
C ALA A 293 -4.11 -9.60 -12.48
N ASP A 294 -3.13 -10.35 -11.97
CA ASP A 294 -2.90 -11.78 -12.26
C ASP A 294 -2.90 -12.57 -10.94
N ILE A 295 -4.08 -12.57 -10.28
CA ILE A 295 -4.35 -13.16 -8.96
C ILE A 295 -5.41 -14.24 -9.06
#